data_ce0cba7c21051ab908e4c78d78aeb3ba
#
_entry.id   ce0cba7c21051ab908e4c78d78aeb3ba
#
_cell.length_a   1.000
_cell.length_b   1.000
_cell.length_c   1.000
_cell.angle_alpha   90.00
_cell.angle_beta   90.00
_cell.angle_gamma   90.00
#
_symmetry.space_group_name_H-M   'P 1'
#
loop_
_entity.id
_entity.type
_entity.pdbx_description
1 polymer ?
#
loop_
_entity_poly.entity_id
_entity_poly.type
_entity_poly.pdbx_seq_one_letter_code
_entity_poly.pdbx_strand_id
1 'polypeptide(L)'
;MSDPVLPPSAHAGWPGKGLIAWFVSNPVAANLLMILFLLGGAITAFTMQTEVFPTLQPRTVQVAVIYPGATPGDVEDSITRRIEEAVIGLEGVDRVRSVASEGRGTVTVELQDFADAQVVKDDVETAVSAIADFPPADAEQPQIRVPQPVTTILTFALTGPVDEAALRE
;
A
#
# COMPACT_ATOMS: atom_id res chain seq x y z
N MET A 1 68.91 44.14 -14.14
CA MET A 1 68.24 42.87 -13.73
C MET A 1 67.10 43.35 -12.89
N SER A 2 65.89 43.54 -13.55
CA SER A 2 64.71 44.20 -12.97
C SER A 2 63.74 43.12 -12.55
N ASP A 3 63.48 43.05 -11.26
CA ASP A 3 62.45 42.11 -10.72
C ASP A 3 61.08 42.41 -11.26
N PRO A 4 60.29 41.42 -11.65
CA PRO A 4 58.92 41.61 -12.06
C PRO A 4 58.04 41.90 -10.83
N VAL A 5 57.46 43.09 -10.77
CA VAL A 5 56.46 43.49 -9.80
C VAL A 5 55.19 42.71 -10.07
N LEU A 6 54.87 41.75 -9.19
CA LEU A 6 53.58 41.08 -9.24
C LEU A 6 52.45 42.08 -8.93
N PRO A 7 51.38 42.08 -9.68
CA PRO A 7 50.23 42.94 -9.37
C PRO A 7 49.58 42.51 -8.05
N PRO A 8 49.06 43.43 -7.23
CA PRO A 8 48.37 43.09 -6.00
C PRO A 8 47.13 42.26 -6.38
N SER A 9 47.03 41.12 -5.69
CA SER A 9 45.89 40.21 -5.80
C SER A 9 44.59 41.00 -5.61
N ALA A 10 43.87 41.21 -6.72
CA ALA A 10 42.51 41.76 -6.71
C ALA A 10 41.64 40.75 -5.95
N HIS A 11 41.47 40.99 -4.65
CA HIS A 11 40.30 40.41 -3.95
C HIS A 11 39.08 41.00 -4.63
N ALA A 12 38.51 40.24 -5.57
CA ALA A 12 37.27 40.56 -6.22
C ALA A 12 36.17 40.68 -5.14
N GLY A 13 35.93 41.89 -4.67
CA GLY A 13 34.84 42.21 -3.81
C GLY A 13 33.57 41.86 -4.57
N TRP A 14 32.87 40.88 -4.10
CA TRP A 14 31.53 40.56 -4.64
C TRP A 14 30.61 41.77 -4.44
N PRO A 15 30.09 42.41 -5.50
CA PRO A 15 29.14 43.50 -5.38
C PRO A 15 27.75 42.94 -5.16
N GLY A 16 27.45 42.42 -3.98
CA GLY A 16 26.16 41.83 -3.68
C GLY A 16 25.56 42.42 -2.43
N LYS A 17 24.60 43.33 -2.62
CA LYS A 17 23.58 43.63 -1.60
C LYS A 17 22.62 42.42 -1.59
N GLY A 18 22.84 41.43 -0.72
CA GLY A 18 21.97 40.28 -0.64
C GLY A 18 22.33 39.41 0.58
N LEU A 19 21.48 38.48 0.92
CA LEU A 19 21.66 37.55 2.05
C LEU A 19 23.01 36.83 2.01
N ILE A 20 23.46 36.41 0.81
CA ILE A 20 24.73 35.71 0.62
C ILE A 20 25.90 36.59 1.00
N ALA A 21 25.92 37.85 0.53
CA ALA A 21 27.01 38.79 0.86
C ALA A 21 27.02 39.13 2.35
N TRP A 22 25.84 39.20 2.99
CA TRP A 22 25.73 39.39 4.43
C TRP A 22 26.33 38.22 5.22
N PHE A 23 26.07 36.98 4.83
CA PHE A 23 26.62 35.78 5.47
C PHE A 23 28.13 35.69 5.27
N VAL A 24 28.64 36.05 4.09
CA VAL A 24 30.10 36.07 3.83
C VAL A 24 30.83 37.09 4.72
N SER A 25 30.19 38.23 5.02
CA SER A 25 30.75 39.25 5.91
C SER A 25 30.55 38.97 7.41
N ASN A 26 29.70 38.00 7.75
CA ASN A 26 29.41 37.65 9.15
C ASN A 26 29.69 36.17 9.43
N PRO A 27 30.94 35.78 9.72
CA PRO A 27 31.32 34.39 9.91
C PRO A 27 30.59 33.73 11.11
N VAL A 28 30.22 34.52 12.12
CA VAL A 28 29.44 34.03 13.26
C VAL A 28 28.05 33.58 12.83
N ALA A 29 27.37 34.38 12.00
CA ALA A 29 26.07 34.05 11.47
C ALA A 29 26.13 32.80 10.56
N ALA A 30 27.15 32.69 9.73
CA ALA A 30 27.38 31.53 8.87
C ALA A 30 27.60 30.24 9.69
N ASN A 31 28.41 30.30 10.74
CA ASN A 31 28.67 29.17 11.62
C ASN A 31 27.41 28.76 12.41
N LEU A 32 26.64 29.75 12.87
CA LEU A 32 25.35 29.48 13.58
C LEU A 32 24.36 28.79 12.68
N LEU A 33 24.26 29.24 11.42
CA LEU A 33 23.40 28.61 10.42
C LEU A 33 23.85 27.18 10.10
N MET A 34 25.17 26.97 9.98
CA MET A 34 25.73 25.64 9.78
C MET A 34 25.37 24.69 10.94
N ILE A 35 25.56 25.14 12.19
CA ILE A 35 25.19 24.36 13.37
C ILE A 35 23.68 24.05 13.38
N LEU A 36 22.85 25.03 13.05
CA LEU A 36 21.39 24.84 12.96
C LEU A 36 21.02 23.75 11.97
N PHE A 37 21.62 23.75 10.78
CA PHE A 37 21.39 22.71 9.77
C PHE A 37 21.94 21.35 10.20
N LEU A 38 23.09 21.29 10.82
CA LEU A 38 23.66 20.04 11.31
C LEU A 38 22.81 19.43 12.41
N LEU A 39 22.38 20.23 13.39
CA LEU A 39 21.49 19.77 14.46
C LEU A 39 20.11 19.38 13.90
N GLY A 40 19.51 20.20 13.03
CA GLY A 40 18.24 19.89 12.39
C GLY A 40 18.32 18.62 11.55
N GLY A 41 19.38 18.46 10.76
CA GLY A 41 19.63 17.26 9.97
C GLY A 41 19.83 16.02 10.84
N ALA A 42 20.58 16.12 11.92
CA ALA A 42 20.78 15.03 12.87
C ALA A 42 19.46 14.62 13.54
N ILE A 43 18.66 15.58 14.04
CA ILE A 43 17.35 15.29 14.63
C ILE A 43 16.45 14.60 13.60
N THR A 44 16.39 15.11 12.37
CA THR A 44 15.58 14.51 11.30
C THR A 44 16.04 13.09 10.99
N ALA A 45 17.36 12.84 10.90
CA ALA A 45 17.90 11.51 10.63
C ALA A 45 17.51 10.48 11.72
N PHE A 46 17.47 10.89 12.98
CA PHE A 46 17.05 10.02 14.10
C PHE A 46 15.54 9.85 14.21
N THR A 47 14.75 10.79 13.69
CA THR A 47 13.29 10.72 13.76
C THR A 47 12.65 10.17 12.48
N MET A 48 13.38 10.02 11.39
CA MET A 48 12.88 9.38 10.18
C MET A 48 12.55 7.91 10.44
N GLN A 49 11.26 7.61 10.39
CA GLN A 49 10.81 6.23 10.35
C GLN A 49 11.09 5.67 8.95
N THR A 50 12.05 4.76 8.88
CA THR A 50 12.33 4.04 7.62
C THR A 50 11.45 2.81 7.57
N GLU A 51 10.31 2.89 6.89
CA GLU A 51 9.50 1.72 6.57
C GLU A 51 10.14 0.99 5.39
N VAL A 52 10.71 -0.17 5.65
CA VAL A 52 11.32 -1.03 4.63
C VAL A 52 10.24 -1.63 3.72
N PHE A 53 9.03 -1.83 4.26
CA PHE A 53 7.86 -2.27 3.52
C PHE A 53 6.71 -1.29 3.78
N PRO A 54 6.21 -0.58 2.74
CA PRO A 54 5.02 0.21 2.90
C PRO A 54 3.87 -0.72 3.32
N THR A 55 3.15 -0.37 4.37
CA THR A 55 1.91 -1.03 4.73
C THR A 55 0.91 -0.77 3.61
N LEU A 56 0.83 -1.70 2.67
CA LEU A 56 -0.19 -1.67 1.64
C LEU A 56 -1.53 -1.89 2.34
N GLN A 57 -2.30 -0.84 2.50
CA GLN A 57 -3.67 -0.98 2.97
C GLN A 57 -4.42 -1.85 1.95
N PRO A 58 -5.11 -2.91 2.40
CA PRO A 58 -5.89 -3.74 1.51
C PRO A 58 -7.00 -2.87 0.88
N ARG A 59 -6.94 -2.75 -0.45
CA ARG A 59 -7.90 -1.95 -1.23
C ARG A 59 -8.94 -2.80 -1.91
N THR A 60 -9.21 -3.98 -1.35
CA THR A 60 -10.18 -4.91 -1.92
C THR A 60 -10.98 -5.58 -0.81
N VAL A 61 -12.25 -5.79 -1.08
CA VAL A 61 -13.13 -6.68 -0.32
C VAL A 61 -13.47 -7.84 -1.21
N GLN A 62 -13.40 -9.06 -0.69
CA GLN A 62 -13.68 -10.28 -1.44
C GLN A 62 -14.88 -11.00 -0.84
N VAL A 63 -15.84 -11.33 -1.70
CA VAL A 63 -16.99 -12.18 -1.39
C VAL A 63 -16.79 -13.50 -2.10
N ALA A 64 -16.76 -14.61 -1.37
CA ALA A 64 -16.65 -15.95 -1.92
C ALA A 64 -17.84 -16.79 -1.50
N VAL A 65 -18.43 -17.51 -2.46
CA VAL A 65 -19.55 -18.44 -2.23
C VAL A 65 -19.21 -19.78 -2.86
N ILE A 66 -19.40 -20.84 -2.09
CA ILE A 66 -19.24 -22.22 -2.58
C ILE A 66 -20.63 -22.74 -2.96
N TYR A 67 -20.74 -23.25 -4.19
CA TYR A 67 -21.97 -23.83 -4.70
C TYR A 67 -21.67 -25.21 -5.31
N PRO A 68 -21.62 -26.27 -4.49
CA PRO A 68 -21.19 -27.60 -4.94
C PRO A 68 -22.05 -28.12 -6.10
N GLY A 69 -21.37 -28.64 -7.13
CA GLY A 69 -22.05 -29.25 -8.29
C GLY A 69 -22.63 -28.28 -9.30
N ALA A 70 -22.56 -26.97 -9.05
CA ALA A 70 -23.03 -25.96 -10.00
C ALA A 70 -22.03 -25.76 -11.14
N THR A 71 -22.53 -25.59 -12.35
CA THR A 71 -21.71 -25.20 -13.50
C THR A 71 -21.27 -23.72 -13.37
N PRO A 72 -20.21 -23.29 -14.10
CA PRO A 72 -19.81 -21.88 -14.10
C PRO A 72 -20.95 -20.91 -14.50
N GLY A 73 -21.81 -21.31 -15.42
CA GLY A 73 -22.98 -20.52 -15.81
C GLY A 73 -24.00 -20.37 -14.69
N ASP A 74 -24.29 -21.47 -13.97
CA ASP A 74 -25.22 -21.43 -12.83
C ASP A 74 -24.63 -20.55 -11.70
N VAL A 75 -23.34 -20.64 -11.47
CA VAL A 75 -22.63 -19.81 -10.48
C VAL A 75 -22.68 -18.33 -10.89
N GLU A 76 -22.49 -18.03 -12.17
CA GLU A 76 -22.58 -16.66 -12.68
C GLU A 76 -23.96 -16.08 -12.47
N ASP A 77 -25.00 -16.77 -12.91
CA ASP A 77 -26.37 -16.26 -12.87
C ASP A 77 -26.94 -16.20 -11.45
N SER A 78 -26.64 -17.20 -10.62
CA SER A 78 -27.25 -17.33 -9.29
C SER A 78 -26.45 -16.68 -8.16
N ILE A 79 -25.14 -16.48 -8.35
CA ILE A 79 -24.22 -15.98 -7.31
C ILE A 79 -23.59 -14.66 -7.72
N THR A 80 -22.68 -14.68 -8.72
CA THR A 80 -21.78 -13.53 -8.92
C THR A 80 -22.52 -12.33 -9.46
N ARG A 81 -23.45 -12.48 -10.40
CA ARG A 81 -24.22 -11.37 -10.96
C ARG A 81 -25.09 -10.70 -9.88
N ARG A 82 -25.74 -11.48 -9.03
CA ARG A 82 -26.58 -10.94 -7.94
C ARG A 82 -25.80 -10.16 -6.91
N ILE A 83 -24.58 -10.62 -6.58
CA ILE A 83 -23.68 -9.89 -5.69
C ILE A 83 -23.19 -8.61 -6.37
N GLU A 84 -22.74 -8.68 -7.65
CA GLU A 84 -22.31 -7.51 -8.40
C GLU A 84 -23.38 -6.40 -8.42
N GLU A 85 -24.61 -6.76 -8.75
CA GLU A 85 -25.73 -5.81 -8.78
C GLU A 85 -25.98 -5.15 -7.41
N ALA A 86 -25.78 -5.90 -6.33
CA ALA A 86 -25.98 -5.40 -4.97
C ALA A 86 -24.86 -4.45 -4.50
N VAL A 87 -23.60 -4.66 -4.98
CA VAL A 87 -22.44 -3.94 -4.44
C VAL A 87 -21.93 -2.81 -5.33
N ILE A 88 -22.29 -2.78 -6.63
CA ILE A 88 -21.74 -1.81 -7.59
C ILE A 88 -22.10 -0.35 -7.26
N GLY A 89 -23.18 -0.13 -6.51
CA GLY A 89 -23.64 1.21 -6.12
C GLY A 89 -23.20 1.68 -4.74
N LEU A 90 -22.41 0.90 -4.01
CA LEU A 90 -21.96 1.26 -2.66
C LEU A 90 -20.93 2.38 -2.68
N GLU A 91 -20.97 3.23 -1.67
CA GLU A 91 -19.99 4.29 -1.48
C GLU A 91 -18.59 3.70 -1.22
N GLY A 92 -17.56 4.30 -1.82
CA GLY A 92 -16.17 3.82 -1.69
C GLY A 92 -15.79 2.68 -2.64
N VAL A 93 -16.71 2.15 -3.44
CA VAL A 93 -16.43 1.17 -4.49
C VAL A 93 -15.94 1.89 -5.74
N ASP A 94 -14.82 1.44 -6.29
CA ASP A 94 -14.26 1.88 -7.57
C ASP A 94 -14.69 0.94 -8.70
N ARG A 95 -14.49 -0.37 -8.48
CA ARG A 95 -14.76 -1.39 -9.49
C ARG A 95 -15.14 -2.72 -8.85
N VAL A 96 -15.99 -3.47 -9.52
CA VAL A 96 -16.35 -4.84 -9.15
C VAL A 96 -15.85 -5.80 -10.23
N ARG A 97 -15.23 -6.90 -9.82
CA ARG A 97 -14.81 -7.99 -10.69
C ARG A 97 -15.29 -9.31 -10.13
N SER A 98 -15.82 -10.17 -10.98
CA SER A 98 -16.22 -11.51 -10.59
C SER A 98 -15.49 -12.59 -11.37
N VAL A 99 -15.44 -13.74 -10.76
CA VAL A 99 -14.95 -14.99 -11.35
C VAL A 99 -15.90 -16.09 -10.95
N ALA A 100 -16.59 -16.68 -11.95
CA ALA A 100 -17.39 -17.87 -11.79
C ALA A 100 -16.58 -19.09 -12.25
N SER A 101 -16.45 -20.06 -11.38
CA SER A 101 -15.82 -21.36 -11.65
C SER A 101 -16.76 -22.46 -11.25
N GLU A 102 -16.47 -23.71 -11.66
CA GLU A 102 -17.25 -24.86 -11.21
C GLU A 102 -17.27 -24.95 -9.68
N GLY A 103 -18.45 -24.91 -9.10
CA GLY A 103 -18.67 -25.01 -7.67
C GLY A 103 -18.26 -23.78 -6.84
N ARG A 104 -17.84 -22.66 -7.44
CA ARG A 104 -17.41 -21.46 -6.69
C ARG A 104 -17.59 -20.16 -7.46
N GLY A 105 -18.20 -19.18 -6.79
CA GLY A 105 -18.22 -17.79 -7.21
C GLY A 105 -17.34 -16.92 -6.32
N THR A 106 -16.59 -15.99 -6.93
CA THR A 106 -15.79 -15.02 -6.19
C THR A 106 -16.03 -13.64 -6.80
N VAL A 107 -16.43 -12.70 -5.96
CA VAL A 107 -16.58 -11.29 -6.35
C VAL A 107 -15.55 -10.47 -5.57
N THR A 108 -14.75 -9.71 -6.29
CA THR A 108 -13.73 -8.82 -5.74
C THR A 108 -14.16 -7.38 -5.97
N VAL A 109 -14.36 -6.65 -4.90
CA VAL A 109 -14.72 -5.23 -4.88
C VAL A 109 -13.44 -4.43 -4.69
N GLU A 110 -13.04 -3.67 -5.69
CA GLU A 110 -11.89 -2.75 -5.64
C GLU A 110 -12.37 -1.42 -5.03
N LEU A 111 -11.59 -0.88 -4.08
CA LEU A 111 -11.96 0.30 -3.31
C LEU A 111 -11.25 1.55 -3.83
N GLN A 112 -11.91 2.69 -3.67
CA GLN A 112 -11.32 4.00 -3.93
C GLN A 112 -10.22 4.32 -2.92
N ASP A 113 -9.27 5.19 -3.30
CA ASP A 113 -8.06 5.50 -2.53
C ASP A 113 -8.30 6.00 -1.09
N PHE A 114 -9.46 6.60 -0.84
CA PHE A 114 -9.84 7.17 0.45
C PHE A 114 -10.83 6.30 1.25
N ALA A 115 -11.27 5.17 0.69
CA ALA A 115 -12.25 4.30 1.33
C ALA A 115 -11.61 3.41 2.40
N ASP A 116 -12.27 3.31 3.55
CA ASP A 116 -11.89 2.37 4.60
C ASP A 116 -12.42 0.98 4.26
N ALA A 117 -11.50 0.02 4.08
CA ALA A 117 -11.83 -1.34 3.70
C ALA A 117 -12.75 -2.06 4.71
N GLN A 118 -12.70 -1.68 5.98
CA GLN A 118 -13.55 -2.30 7.00
C GLN A 118 -14.98 -1.77 6.92
N VAL A 119 -15.15 -0.47 6.70
CA VAL A 119 -16.47 0.15 6.51
C VAL A 119 -17.14 -0.41 5.27
N VAL A 120 -16.43 -0.42 4.13
CA VAL A 120 -16.98 -0.97 2.88
C VAL A 120 -17.28 -2.47 3.00
N LYS A 121 -16.46 -3.22 3.75
CA LYS A 121 -16.77 -4.64 4.03
C LYS A 121 -18.13 -4.79 4.73
N ASP A 122 -18.39 -3.99 5.75
CA ASP A 122 -19.64 -4.04 6.52
C ASP A 122 -20.84 -3.61 5.65
N ASP A 123 -20.66 -2.64 4.75
CA ASP A 123 -21.68 -2.24 3.76
C ASP A 123 -21.93 -3.36 2.75
N VAL A 124 -20.89 -4.02 2.24
CA VAL A 124 -21.00 -5.19 1.35
C VAL A 124 -21.72 -6.34 2.05
N GLU A 125 -21.42 -6.61 3.32
CA GLU A 125 -22.09 -7.64 4.11
C GLU A 125 -23.60 -7.34 4.26
N THR A 126 -23.94 -6.08 4.52
CA THR A 126 -25.31 -5.62 4.60
C THR A 126 -26.03 -5.75 3.26
N ALA A 127 -25.41 -5.31 2.16
CA ALA A 127 -25.98 -5.37 0.83
C ALA A 127 -26.21 -6.82 0.36
N VAL A 128 -25.23 -7.71 0.59
CA VAL A 128 -25.34 -9.13 0.23
C VAL A 128 -26.42 -9.82 1.05
N SER A 129 -26.52 -9.51 2.34
CA SER A 129 -27.57 -10.06 3.22
C SER A 129 -28.98 -9.59 2.85
N ALA A 130 -29.11 -8.44 2.19
CA ALA A 130 -30.39 -7.89 1.74
C ALA A 130 -30.87 -8.50 0.41
N ILE A 131 -30.07 -9.31 -0.27
CA ILE A 131 -30.48 -9.98 -1.52
C ILE A 131 -31.57 -11.02 -1.19
N ALA A 132 -32.76 -10.87 -1.79
CA ALA A 132 -33.85 -11.80 -1.58
C ALA A 132 -33.51 -13.20 -2.10
N ASP A 133 -33.86 -14.24 -1.35
CA ASP A 133 -33.61 -15.64 -1.69
C ASP A 133 -32.12 -15.95 -2.02
N PHE A 134 -31.23 -15.39 -1.23
CA PHE A 134 -29.80 -15.57 -1.40
C PHE A 134 -29.12 -15.97 -0.08
N PRO A 135 -28.17 -16.92 -0.07
CA PRO A 135 -27.72 -17.74 -1.19
C PRO A 135 -28.72 -18.81 -1.60
N PRO A 136 -28.62 -19.45 -2.79
CA PRO A 136 -29.41 -20.62 -3.16
C PRO A 136 -29.32 -21.72 -2.09
N ALA A 137 -30.36 -22.53 -1.96
CA ALA A 137 -30.48 -23.53 -0.89
C ALA A 137 -29.31 -24.54 -0.82
N ASP A 138 -28.73 -24.86 -1.98
CA ASP A 138 -27.60 -25.79 -2.10
C ASP A 138 -26.23 -25.09 -2.04
N ALA A 139 -26.18 -23.76 -1.93
CA ALA A 139 -24.94 -23.00 -1.80
C ALA A 139 -24.61 -22.70 -0.33
N GLU A 140 -23.32 -22.61 -0.04
CA GLU A 140 -22.87 -22.21 1.29
C GLU A 140 -23.06 -20.71 1.54
N GLN A 141 -23.04 -20.31 2.81
CA GLN A 141 -23.12 -18.89 3.19
C GLN A 141 -21.95 -18.08 2.61
N PRO A 142 -22.22 -16.86 2.11
CA PRO A 142 -21.18 -15.98 1.60
C PRO A 142 -20.09 -15.71 2.65
N GLN A 143 -18.83 -15.87 2.25
CA GLN A 143 -17.68 -15.50 3.06
C GLN A 143 -17.13 -14.16 2.59
N ILE A 144 -17.25 -13.14 3.43
CA ILE A 144 -16.82 -11.77 3.12
C ILE A 144 -15.58 -11.46 3.92
N ARG A 145 -14.51 -11.09 3.24
CA ARG A 145 -13.23 -10.80 3.88
C ARG A 145 -12.47 -9.67 3.18
N VAL A 146 -11.64 -8.99 3.95
CA VAL A 146 -10.61 -8.09 3.44
C VAL A 146 -9.33 -8.92 3.32
N PRO A 147 -8.87 -9.27 2.10
CA PRO A 147 -7.66 -10.06 1.94
C PRO A 147 -6.47 -9.24 2.38
N GLN A 148 -5.69 -9.77 3.32
CA GLN A 148 -4.43 -9.15 3.72
C GLN A 148 -3.32 -9.62 2.78
N PRO A 149 -2.47 -8.73 2.28
CA PRO A 149 -1.32 -9.11 1.49
C PRO A 149 -0.36 -9.92 2.37
N VAL A 150 -0.24 -11.21 2.09
CA VAL A 150 0.74 -12.07 2.75
C VAL A 150 2.03 -11.99 1.95
N THR A 151 3.04 -11.33 2.51
CA THR A 151 4.39 -11.33 1.94
C THR A 151 5.19 -12.47 2.58
N THR A 152 5.67 -13.40 1.78
CA THR A 152 6.60 -14.43 2.26
C THR A 152 7.94 -13.75 2.58
N ILE A 153 8.24 -13.62 3.87
CA ILE A 153 9.46 -12.95 4.35
C ILE A 153 10.65 -13.88 4.29
N LEU A 154 10.42 -15.19 4.44
CA LEU A 154 11.49 -16.17 4.54
C LEU A 154 11.02 -17.54 4.06
N THR A 155 11.84 -18.19 3.24
CA THR A 155 11.62 -19.57 2.80
C THR A 155 12.82 -20.39 3.27
N PHE A 156 12.56 -21.39 4.10
CA PHE A 156 13.58 -22.34 4.54
C PHE A 156 13.51 -23.63 3.72
N ALA A 157 14.62 -24.10 3.23
CA ALA A 157 14.77 -25.45 2.72
C ALA A 157 15.49 -26.29 3.77
N LEU A 158 14.81 -27.29 4.33
CA LEU A 158 15.39 -28.24 5.26
C LEU A 158 15.83 -29.49 4.48
N THR A 159 17.13 -29.76 4.48
CA THR A 159 17.70 -30.96 3.85
C THR A 159 18.42 -31.79 4.88
N GLY A 160 18.22 -33.10 4.86
CA GLY A 160 18.88 -34.02 5.80
C GLY A 160 18.74 -35.50 5.36
N PRO A 161 19.54 -36.39 5.89
CA PRO A 161 19.50 -37.82 5.59
C PRO A 161 18.38 -38.52 6.38
N VAL A 162 17.17 -37.95 6.41
CA VAL A 162 15.99 -38.48 7.09
C VAL A 162 14.88 -38.77 6.10
N ASP A 163 14.03 -39.71 6.40
CA ASP A 163 12.90 -40.09 5.56
C ASP A 163 11.90 -38.95 5.45
N GLU A 164 11.29 -38.75 4.29
CA GLU A 164 10.33 -37.69 3.99
C GLU A 164 9.15 -37.64 4.97
N ALA A 165 8.77 -38.81 5.51
CA ALA A 165 7.71 -38.92 6.51
C ALA A 165 8.05 -38.21 7.83
N ALA A 166 9.32 -38.13 8.21
CA ALA A 166 9.79 -37.51 9.45
C ALA A 166 9.92 -35.97 9.32
N LEU A 167 9.84 -35.42 8.11
CA LEU A 167 9.90 -33.97 7.83
C LEU A 167 8.51 -33.31 7.80
N ARG A 168 7.42 -34.10 7.89
CA ARG A 168 6.03 -33.61 7.82
C ARG A 168 5.32 -33.51 9.17
N GLU A 169 5.97 -33.90 10.27
CA GLU A 169 5.49 -33.67 11.63
C GLU A 169 5.94 -32.27 12.14
#